data_41017881a9e7b6ece5f52ffe2b774631
#
_entry.id   41017881a9e7b6ece5f52ffe2b774631
#
_cell.length_a   1.000
_cell.length_b   1.000
_cell.length_c   1.000
_cell.angle_alpha   90.00
_cell.angle_beta   90.00
_cell.angle_gamma   90.00
#
_symmetry.space_group_name_H-M   'P 1'
#
loop_
_entity.id
_entity.type
_entity.pdbx_description
1 polymer ?
#
loop_
_entity_poly.entity_id
_entity_poly.type
_entity_poly.pdbx_seq_one_letter_code
_entity_poly.pdbx_strand_id
1 'polypeptide(L)'
;EQHAVTFGAGLALGGMKPVVAIYSTFLQRAYDQLIHDVCLENIDVTFALDRAGIVGEDGPTHSGSFDVSFMRCIPNLVIAIPSDENETRVLLNTCFEHSGPAAVRYPRGSGCGALVKKEFSVVEIGKGKKIRDGEDVCILNFGVLIDRALEIANENNYGLCDMRFVKPLDEKLIDEICSKYSKIVTLEDHTTKGGCGSAINEYLSIKKI
;
A
#
# COMPACT_ATOMS: atom_id res chain seq x y z
N GLU A 1 -8.23 -20.19 -0.11
CA GLU A 1 -7.30 -19.13 0.30
C GLU A 1 -6.10 -19.72 1.06
N GLN A 2 -6.31 -20.48 2.13
CA GLN A 2 -5.26 -21.11 2.93
C GLN A 2 -4.31 -21.96 2.08
N HIS A 3 -4.90 -22.87 1.27
CA HIS A 3 -4.13 -23.72 0.36
C HIS A 3 -3.29 -22.89 -0.64
N ALA A 4 -3.85 -21.82 -1.19
CA ALA A 4 -3.12 -20.98 -2.15
C ALA A 4 -1.89 -20.31 -1.53
N VAL A 5 -2.01 -19.80 -0.31
CA VAL A 5 -0.90 -19.13 0.40
C VAL A 5 0.20 -20.15 0.77
N THR A 6 -0.16 -21.27 1.41
CA THR A 6 0.81 -22.32 1.77
C THR A 6 1.46 -22.94 0.52
N PHE A 7 0.68 -23.15 -0.56
CA PHE A 7 1.23 -23.64 -1.83
C PHE A 7 2.23 -22.64 -2.44
N GLY A 8 1.89 -21.33 -2.41
CA GLY A 8 2.81 -20.26 -2.82
C GLY A 8 4.12 -20.30 -2.01
N ALA A 9 4.03 -20.45 -0.69
CA ALA A 9 5.21 -20.59 0.16
C ALA A 9 6.07 -21.81 -0.26
N GLY A 10 5.44 -22.96 -0.52
CA GLY A 10 6.12 -24.15 -0.99
C GLY A 10 6.82 -23.96 -2.35
N LEU A 11 6.18 -23.26 -3.29
CA LEU A 11 6.79 -22.92 -4.59
C LEU A 11 8.01 -22.01 -4.42
N ALA A 12 7.94 -21.02 -3.53
CA ALA A 12 9.05 -20.12 -3.25
C ALA A 12 10.24 -20.87 -2.62
N LEU A 13 9.99 -21.79 -1.68
CA LEU A 13 11.01 -22.68 -1.12
C LEU A 13 11.63 -23.60 -2.18
N GLY A 14 10.87 -23.95 -3.21
CA GLY A 14 11.34 -24.65 -4.39
C GLY A 14 12.15 -23.80 -5.39
N GLY A 15 12.41 -22.52 -5.07
CA GLY A 15 13.21 -21.60 -5.90
C GLY A 15 12.41 -20.87 -6.98
N MET A 16 11.08 -20.89 -6.93
CA MET A 16 10.21 -20.10 -7.81
C MET A 16 9.92 -18.74 -7.19
N LYS A 17 9.42 -17.79 -7.99
CA LYS A 17 8.87 -16.51 -7.55
C LYS A 17 7.35 -16.48 -7.73
N PRO A 18 6.58 -17.00 -6.77
CA PRO A 18 5.12 -17.06 -6.88
C PRO A 18 4.47 -15.70 -6.69
N VAL A 19 3.40 -15.46 -7.46
CA VAL A 19 2.46 -14.37 -7.21
C VAL A 19 1.13 -14.99 -6.79
N VAL A 20 0.71 -14.68 -5.56
CA VAL A 20 -0.59 -15.11 -5.03
C VAL A 20 -1.60 -14.00 -5.27
N ALA A 21 -2.44 -14.17 -6.30
CA ALA A 21 -3.52 -13.23 -6.60
C ALA A 21 -4.78 -13.63 -5.82
N ILE A 22 -5.18 -12.78 -4.89
CA ILE A 22 -6.28 -13.07 -3.96
C ILE A 22 -7.02 -11.77 -3.61
N TYR A 23 -8.34 -11.85 -3.37
CA TYR A 23 -9.08 -10.70 -2.89
C TYR A 23 -8.68 -10.33 -1.46
N SER A 24 -8.62 -9.02 -1.20
CA SER A 24 -8.29 -8.49 0.12
C SER A 24 -9.13 -9.14 1.24
N THR A 25 -10.45 -9.20 1.07
CA THR A 25 -11.34 -9.83 2.05
C THR A 25 -11.10 -11.34 2.23
N PHE A 26 -10.68 -12.05 1.18
CA PHE A 26 -10.47 -13.50 1.24
C PHE A 26 -9.13 -13.86 1.87
N LEU A 27 -8.14 -12.98 1.80
CA LEU A 27 -6.87 -13.18 2.50
C LEU A 27 -7.05 -13.34 4.03
N GLN A 28 -8.12 -12.80 4.60
CA GLN A 28 -8.44 -12.97 6.02
C GLN A 28 -8.51 -14.44 6.44
N ARG A 29 -8.98 -15.35 5.55
CA ARG A 29 -9.04 -16.79 5.84
C ARG A 29 -7.66 -17.46 5.83
N ALA A 30 -6.68 -16.84 5.20
CA ALA A 30 -5.31 -17.33 5.12
C ALA A 30 -4.35 -16.50 5.99
N TYR A 31 -4.87 -15.80 7.00
CA TYR A 31 -4.08 -14.91 7.85
C TYR A 31 -2.99 -15.65 8.61
N ASP A 32 -3.30 -16.83 9.14
CA ASP A 32 -2.32 -17.69 9.81
C ASP A 32 -1.20 -18.11 8.83
N GLN A 33 -1.55 -18.56 7.62
CA GLN A 33 -0.59 -18.98 6.61
C GLN A 33 0.27 -17.80 6.13
N LEU A 34 -0.31 -16.60 5.99
CA LEU A 34 0.44 -15.39 5.67
C LEU A 34 1.50 -15.10 6.73
N ILE A 35 1.13 -15.19 8.01
CA ILE A 35 2.05 -14.95 9.11
C ILE A 35 3.07 -16.06 9.21
N HIS A 36 2.61 -17.29 9.44
CA HIS A 36 3.43 -18.43 9.83
C HIS A 36 4.24 -18.99 8.65
N ASP A 37 3.54 -19.27 7.51
CA ASP A 37 4.20 -20.00 6.40
C ASP A 37 5.03 -19.07 5.51
N VAL A 38 4.76 -17.75 5.52
CA VAL A 38 5.41 -16.80 4.60
C VAL A 38 6.24 -15.76 5.34
N CYS A 39 5.61 -14.93 6.19
CA CYS A 39 6.26 -13.72 6.68
C CYS A 39 7.27 -13.99 7.80
N LEU A 40 6.99 -14.88 8.75
CA LEU A 40 7.95 -15.23 9.82
C LEU A 40 9.20 -15.91 9.25
N GLU A 41 9.03 -16.71 8.22
CA GLU A 41 10.13 -17.38 7.51
C GLU A 41 10.80 -16.47 6.45
N ASN A 42 10.31 -15.25 6.26
CA ASN A 42 10.79 -14.28 5.27
C ASN A 42 10.88 -14.85 3.85
N ILE A 43 9.86 -15.60 3.43
CA ILE A 43 9.82 -16.30 2.14
C ILE A 43 9.38 -15.34 1.04
N ASP A 44 10.03 -15.41 -0.12
CA ASP A 44 9.80 -14.54 -1.28
C ASP A 44 8.47 -14.88 -2.00
N VAL A 45 7.38 -14.32 -1.50
CA VAL A 45 6.03 -14.44 -2.08
C VAL A 45 5.46 -13.05 -2.31
N THR A 46 5.02 -12.78 -3.52
CA THR A 46 4.31 -11.53 -3.86
C THR A 46 2.79 -11.76 -3.79
N PHE A 47 2.11 -10.94 -3.01
CA PHE A 47 0.64 -10.94 -2.93
C PHE A 47 0.06 -9.83 -3.78
N ALA A 48 -0.75 -10.18 -4.79
CA ALA A 48 -1.54 -9.24 -5.57
C ALA A 48 -2.96 -9.20 -4.99
N LEU A 49 -3.25 -8.18 -4.17
CA LEU A 49 -4.49 -8.06 -3.41
C LEU A 49 -5.51 -7.23 -4.20
N ASP A 50 -6.39 -7.91 -4.89
CA ASP A 50 -7.50 -7.32 -5.62
C ASP A 50 -8.65 -6.95 -4.66
N ARG A 51 -9.49 -6.02 -5.06
CA ARG A 51 -10.64 -5.54 -4.30
C ARG A 51 -10.27 -4.98 -2.93
N ALA A 52 -9.15 -4.26 -2.86
CA ALA A 52 -8.82 -3.47 -1.69
C ALA A 52 -9.74 -2.25 -1.58
N GLY A 53 -10.04 -1.83 -0.36
CA GLY A 53 -10.89 -0.67 -0.11
C GLY A 53 -12.39 -0.95 -0.27
N ILE A 54 -13.13 0.08 -0.70
CA ILE A 54 -14.59 0.01 -0.88
C ILE A 54 -14.90 -0.60 -2.24
N VAL A 55 -15.69 -1.65 -2.26
CA VAL A 55 -15.93 -2.48 -3.46
C VAL A 55 -17.28 -2.23 -4.15
N GLY A 56 -18.13 -1.35 -3.61
CA GLY A 56 -19.40 -0.98 -4.23
C GLY A 56 -20.37 -2.16 -4.42
N GLU A 57 -20.60 -2.55 -5.66
CA GLU A 57 -21.58 -3.59 -6.04
C GLU A 57 -21.33 -4.97 -5.43
N ASP A 58 -20.10 -5.31 -5.10
CA ASP A 58 -19.79 -6.61 -4.47
C ASP A 58 -20.30 -6.69 -3.03
N GLY A 59 -20.70 -5.57 -2.44
CA GLY A 59 -21.35 -5.49 -1.14
C GLY A 59 -20.40 -5.64 0.06
N PRO A 60 -20.95 -5.58 1.27
CA PRO A 60 -20.15 -5.49 2.50
C PRO A 60 -19.30 -6.72 2.79
N THR A 61 -19.70 -7.90 2.29
CA THR A 61 -18.94 -9.15 2.48
C THR A 61 -17.66 -9.22 1.67
N HIS A 62 -17.49 -8.33 0.68
CA HIS A 62 -16.31 -8.24 -0.16
C HIS A 62 -15.45 -7.00 0.15
N SER A 63 -15.82 -6.22 1.17
CA SER A 63 -15.06 -5.02 1.55
C SER A 63 -13.60 -5.34 1.88
N GLY A 64 -12.69 -4.65 1.21
CA GLY A 64 -11.23 -4.74 1.40
C GLY A 64 -10.68 -3.65 2.32
N SER A 65 -11.50 -3.14 3.24
CA SER A 65 -11.13 -1.98 4.08
C SER A 65 -10.35 -2.35 5.35
N PHE A 66 -9.89 -3.59 5.51
CA PHE A 66 -9.24 -4.07 6.73
C PHE A 66 -7.82 -4.60 6.52
N ASP A 67 -7.40 -4.77 5.29
CA ASP A 67 -6.15 -5.45 4.91
C ASP A 67 -4.90 -4.75 5.46
N VAL A 68 -4.78 -3.45 5.34
CA VAL A 68 -3.66 -2.69 5.91
C VAL A 68 -3.59 -2.91 7.43
N SER A 69 -4.73 -2.84 8.13
CA SER A 69 -4.78 -2.98 9.59
C SER A 69 -4.26 -4.33 10.07
N PHE A 70 -4.67 -5.43 9.44
CA PHE A 70 -4.23 -6.75 9.89
C PHE A 70 -2.85 -7.15 9.34
N MET A 71 -2.38 -6.54 8.23
CA MET A 71 -1.06 -6.84 7.66
C MET A 71 0.07 -6.00 8.27
N ARG A 72 -0.20 -4.77 8.72
CA ARG A 72 0.86 -3.85 9.20
C ARG A 72 1.66 -4.41 10.37
N CYS A 73 1.05 -5.17 11.27
CA CYS A 73 1.72 -5.76 12.43
C CYS A 73 2.63 -6.95 12.08
N ILE A 74 2.51 -7.54 10.88
CA ILE A 74 3.25 -8.74 10.50
C ILE A 74 4.70 -8.37 10.14
N PRO A 75 5.72 -9.02 10.73
CA PRO A 75 7.12 -8.72 10.40
C PRO A 75 7.47 -9.05 8.96
N ASN A 76 8.54 -8.46 8.44
CA ASN A 76 9.12 -8.68 7.11
C ASN A 76 8.24 -8.31 5.91
N LEU A 77 6.94 -8.15 6.07
CA LEU A 77 6.00 -7.88 4.98
C LEU A 77 6.10 -6.43 4.49
N VAL A 78 6.40 -6.25 3.22
CA VAL A 78 6.27 -4.97 2.51
C VAL A 78 4.82 -4.77 2.08
N ILE A 79 4.26 -3.54 2.24
CA ILE A 79 2.88 -3.23 1.83
C ILE A 79 2.90 -1.99 0.95
N ALA A 80 2.59 -2.19 -0.32
CA ALA A 80 2.51 -1.16 -1.35
C ALA A 80 1.04 -0.83 -1.70
N ILE A 81 0.77 0.46 -1.92
CA ILE A 81 -0.57 0.99 -2.20
C ILE A 81 -0.48 1.93 -3.41
N PRO A 82 -0.60 1.41 -4.63
CA PRO A 82 -0.54 2.21 -5.84
C PRO A 82 -1.71 3.19 -5.96
N SER A 83 -1.43 4.33 -6.58
CA SER A 83 -2.39 5.42 -6.79
C SER A 83 -3.13 5.33 -8.14
N ASP A 84 -2.55 4.68 -9.14
CA ASP A 84 -3.12 4.52 -10.48
C ASP A 84 -2.64 3.21 -11.14
N GLU A 85 -3.02 2.98 -12.40
CA GLU A 85 -2.67 1.77 -13.16
C GLU A 85 -1.17 1.67 -13.44
N ASN A 86 -0.50 2.80 -13.70
CA ASN A 86 0.94 2.81 -13.92
C ASN A 86 1.71 2.54 -12.62
N GLU A 87 1.31 3.16 -11.52
CA GLU A 87 1.87 2.89 -10.18
C GLU A 87 1.60 1.43 -9.76
N THR A 88 0.43 0.86 -10.10
CA THR A 88 0.14 -0.55 -9.86
C THR A 88 1.14 -1.45 -10.57
N ARG A 89 1.43 -1.19 -11.85
CA ARG A 89 2.45 -1.94 -12.60
C ARG A 89 3.84 -1.78 -11.99
N VAL A 90 4.24 -0.55 -11.66
CA VAL A 90 5.56 -0.24 -11.09
C VAL A 90 5.73 -0.91 -9.72
N LEU A 91 4.75 -0.77 -8.83
CA LEU A 91 4.83 -1.32 -7.48
C LEU A 91 4.70 -2.84 -7.46
N LEU A 92 3.90 -3.43 -8.36
CA LEU A 92 3.85 -4.89 -8.50
C LEU A 92 5.20 -5.44 -8.96
N ASN A 93 5.84 -4.81 -9.95
CA ASN A 93 7.17 -5.20 -10.38
C ASN A 93 8.22 -4.98 -9.27
N THR A 94 8.14 -3.87 -8.55
CA THR A 94 9.03 -3.59 -7.41
C THR A 94 8.90 -4.67 -6.32
N CYS A 95 7.68 -5.05 -5.96
CA CYS A 95 7.41 -6.09 -4.99
C CYS A 95 7.83 -7.47 -5.47
N PHE A 96 7.68 -7.76 -6.77
CA PHE A 96 8.13 -9.01 -7.38
C PHE A 96 9.66 -9.14 -7.40
N GLU A 97 10.38 -8.05 -7.60
CA GLU A 97 11.87 -8.04 -7.56
C GLU A 97 12.43 -8.02 -6.14
N HIS A 98 11.60 -7.74 -5.14
CA HIS A 98 11.99 -7.78 -3.73
C HIS A 98 12.32 -9.20 -3.28
N SER A 99 13.34 -9.35 -2.43
CA SER A 99 13.67 -10.63 -1.79
C SER A 99 13.02 -10.70 -0.42
N GLY A 100 11.82 -11.25 -0.37
CA GLY A 100 10.99 -11.37 0.83
C GLY A 100 9.50 -11.14 0.54
N PRO A 101 8.63 -11.28 1.54
CA PRO A 101 7.20 -11.15 1.34
C PRO A 101 6.78 -9.72 1.05
N ALA A 102 5.95 -9.54 0.04
CA ALA A 102 5.43 -8.23 -0.34
C ALA A 102 3.97 -8.31 -0.80
N ALA A 103 3.19 -7.29 -0.48
CA ALA A 103 1.80 -7.16 -0.88
C ALA A 103 1.57 -5.86 -1.64
N VAL A 104 0.85 -5.95 -2.75
CA VAL A 104 0.36 -4.80 -3.51
C VAL A 104 -1.16 -4.84 -3.48
N ARG A 105 -1.79 -3.82 -2.90
CA ARG A 105 -3.25 -3.73 -2.79
C ARG A 105 -3.83 -2.73 -3.78
N TYR A 106 -4.81 -3.13 -4.56
CA TYR A 106 -5.47 -2.31 -5.57
C TYR A 106 -6.98 -2.54 -5.58
N PRO A 107 -7.77 -1.53 -6.03
CA PRO A 107 -9.24 -1.58 -5.95
C PRO A 107 -9.85 -2.44 -7.05
N ARG A 108 -11.15 -2.70 -6.89
CA ARG A 108 -12.03 -3.17 -7.96
C ARG A 108 -12.46 -2.00 -8.86
N GLY A 109 -12.57 -2.24 -10.12
CA GLY A 109 -13.16 -1.29 -11.08
C GLY A 109 -12.22 -0.89 -12.20
N SER A 110 -12.66 0.10 -12.96
CA SER A 110 -11.83 0.73 -13.98
C SER A 110 -10.89 1.73 -13.32
N GLY A 111 -9.65 1.81 -13.81
CA GLY A 111 -8.73 2.83 -13.36
C GLY A 111 -9.10 4.23 -13.88
N CYS A 112 -8.33 5.22 -13.49
CA CYS A 112 -8.51 6.62 -13.92
C CYS A 112 -8.06 6.86 -15.38
N GLY A 113 -7.48 5.86 -16.04
CA GLY A 113 -6.98 5.96 -17.40
C GLY A 113 -5.54 6.47 -17.48
N ALA A 114 -4.76 6.27 -16.45
CA ALA A 114 -3.34 6.63 -16.45
C ALA A 114 -2.56 5.90 -17.56
N LEU A 115 -1.63 6.61 -18.20
CA LEU A 115 -0.79 6.02 -19.24
C LEU A 115 0.17 4.99 -18.61
N VAL A 116 -0.10 3.72 -18.87
CA VAL A 116 0.77 2.63 -18.42
C VAL A 116 1.98 2.53 -19.34
N LYS A 117 3.16 2.76 -18.79
CA LYS A 117 4.44 2.65 -19.52
C LYS A 117 4.73 1.19 -19.85
N LYS A 118 5.33 0.95 -21.03
CA LYS A 118 5.69 -0.42 -21.46
C LYS A 118 6.90 -0.99 -20.72
N GLU A 119 7.86 -0.14 -20.37
CA GLU A 119 9.09 -0.51 -19.70
C GLU A 119 8.78 -1.00 -18.29
N PHE A 120 9.43 -2.08 -17.87
CA PHE A 120 9.44 -2.51 -16.48
C PHE A 120 10.37 -1.58 -15.69
N SER A 121 9.85 -1.00 -14.64
CA SER A 121 10.62 -0.17 -13.73
C SER A 121 10.39 -0.60 -12.30
N VAL A 122 11.35 -0.34 -11.46
CA VAL A 122 11.29 -0.53 -10.01
C VAL A 122 11.53 0.80 -9.32
N VAL A 123 11.01 0.93 -8.11
CA VAL A 123 11.27 2.06 -7.23
C VAL A 123 11.89 1.55 -5.93
N GLU A 124 12.56 2.40 -5.21
CA GLU A 124 13.07 2.06 -3.87
C GLU A 124 11.89 1.81 -2.93
N ILE A 125 11.91 0.65 -2.25
CA ILE A 125 10.87 0.26 -1.29
C ILE A 125 10.82 1.28 -0.14
N GLY A 126 9.62 1.66 0.25
CA GLY A 126 9.39 2.65 1.30
C GLY A 126 9.59 4.09 0.83
N LYS A 127 9.66 4.37 -0.49
CA LYS A 127 9.79 5.73 -1.01
C LYS A 127 8.49 6.27 -1.58
N GLY A 128 8.02 7.36 -0.96
CA GLY A 128 6.95 8.19 -1.48
C GLY A 128 7.40 9.08 -2.64
N LYS A 129 6.44 9.75 -3.24
CA LYS A 129 6.65 10.68 -4.36
C LYS A 129 5.97 12.00 -4.05
N LYS A 130 6.73 13.10 -4.05
CA LYS A 130 6.14 14.43 -4.02
C LYS A 130 5.46 14.71 -5.35
N ILE A 131 4.17 15.05 -5.28
CA ILE A 131 3.36 15.39 -6.45
C ILE A 131 3.37 16.90 -6.68
N ARG A 132 3.20 17.66 -5.60
CA ARG A 132 3.31 19.12 -5.65
C ARG A 132 3.70 19.70 -4.29
N ASP A 133 4.34 20.86 -4.35
CA ASP A 133 4.52 21.72 -3.20
C ASP A 133 3.31 22.62 -2.96
N GLY A 134 3.16 23.09 -1.74
CA GLY A 134 2.10 24.02 -1.34
C GLY A 134 2.42 24.71 -0.04
N GLU A 135 1.40 25.30 0.59
CA GLU A 135 1.50 26.05 1.84
C GLU A 135 0.58 25.43 2.91
N ASP A 136 0.87 25.69 4.17
CA ASP A 136 0.11 25.32 5.37
C ASP A 136 -0.19 23.84 5.54
N VAL A 137 -0.81 23.21 4.58
CA VAL A 137 -1.30 21.81 4.66
C VAL A 137 -0.59 20.93 3.65
N CYS A 138 -0.20 19.72 4.05
CA CYS A 138 0.22 18.66 3.14
C CYS A 138 -0.71 17.47 3.23
N ILE A 139 -1.18 16.98 2.08
CA ILE A 139 -1.97 15.75 1.96
C ILE A 139 -1.00 14.58 1.71
N LEU A 140 -1.04 13.58 2.57
CA LEU A 140 -0.37 12.29 2.39
C LEU A 140 -1.40 11.30 1.84
N ASN A 141 -1.34 11.06 0.56
CA ASN A 141 -2.25 10.15 -0.12
C ASN A 141 -1.70 8.72 -0.12
N PHE A 142 -2.58 7.77 0.20
CA PHE A 142 -2.31 6.33 0.14
C PHE A 142 -3.33 5.68 -0.80
N GLY A 143 -2.97 5.52 -2.07
CA GLY A 143 -3.76 4.81 -3.06
C GLY A 143 -4.60 5.70 -3.97
N VAL A 144 -5.73 5.18 -4.39
CA VAL A 144 -6.50 5.62 -5.57
C VAL A 144 -7.23 6.96 -5.48
N LEU A 145 -7.17 7.62 -4.33
CA LEU A 145 -7.80 8.94 -4.16
C LEU A 145 -6.92 10.10 -4.64
N ILE A 146 -5.82 9.80 -5.36
CA ILE A 146 -4.80 10.78 -5.77
C ILE A 146 -5.36 11.93 -6.62
N ASP A 147 -6.26 11.64 -7.56
CA ASP A 147 -6.83 12.66 -8.44
C ASP A 147 -7.70 13.66 -7.65
N ARG A 148 -8.51 13.15 -6.71
CA ARG A 148 -9.29 13.99 -5.80
C ARG A 148 -8.40 14.80 -4.85
N ALA A 149 -7.34 14.18 -4.36
CA ALA A 149 -6.35 14.89 -3.55
C ALA A 149 -5.67 16.00 -4.35
N LEU A 150 -5.37 15.77 -5.62
CA LEU A 150 -4.75 16.75 -6.51
C LEU A 150 -5.68 17.93 -6.83
N GLU A 151 -6.95 17.67 -7.09
CA GLU A 151 -7.99 18.71 -7.26
C GLU A 151 -8.02 19.64 -6.04
N ILE A 152 -8.20 19.06 -4.84
CA ILE A 152 -8.26 19.80 -3.57
C ILE A 152 -6.95 20.57 -3.31
N ALA A 153 -5.81 19.93 -3.57
CA ALA A 153 -4.52 20.55 -3.36
C ALA A 153 -4.28 21.73 -4.30
N ASN A 154 -4.77 21.66 -5.54
CA ASN A 154 -4.70 22.76 -6.50
C ASN A 154 -5.58 23.94 -6.09
N GLU A 155 -6.81 23.68 -5.69
CA GLU A 155 -7.78 24.70 -5.29
C GLU A 155 -7.34 25.49 -4.04
N ASN A 156 -6.63 24.83 -3.12
CA ASN A 156 -6.29 25.39 -1.80
C ASN A 156 -4.79 25.68 -1.63
N ASN A 157 -3.98 25.48 -2.66
CA ASN A 157 -2.52 25.60 -2.61
C ASN A 157 -1.86 24.69 -1.55
N TYR A 158 -2.38 23.48 -1.36
CA TYR A 158 -1.81 22.49 -0.45
C TYR A 158 -0.67 21.68 -1.10
N GLY A 159 0.25 21.18 -0.28
CA GLY A 159 1.20 20.15 -0.68
C GLY A 159 0.50 18.80 -0.87
N LEU A 160 1.03 17.96 -1.74
CA LEU A 160 0.52 16.61 -1.98
C LEU A 160 1.69 15.63 -2.19
N CYS A 161 1.65 14.53 -1.47
CA CYS A 161 2.57 13.41 -1.63
C CYS A 161 1.78 12.11 -1.85
N ASP A 162 2.22 11.31 -2.81
CA ASP A 162 1.80 9.92 -2.96
C ASP A 162 2.77 9.04 -2.15
N MET A 163 2.26 8.43 -1.08
CA MET A 163 3.12 7.69 -0.15
C MET A 163 3.52 6.32 -0.66
N ARG A 164 2.83 5.75 -1.62
CA ARG A 164 3.12 4.45 -2.26
C ARG A 164 3.20 3.24 -1.34
N PHE A 165 3.82 3.40 -0.16
CA PHE A 165 4.02 2.34 0.82
C PHE A 165 3.50 2.77 2.19
N VAL A 166 2.81 1.86 2.85
CA VAL A 166 2.48 2.02 4.28
C VAL A 166 3.46 1.26 5.16
N LYS A 167 4.16 0.28 4.56
CA LYS A 167 5.20 -0.48 5.25
C LYS A 167 6.30 -0.90 4.25
N PRO A 168 7.55 -0.44 4.46
CA PRO A 168 7.92 0.63 5.40
C PRO A 168 7.40 2.00 4.96
N LEU A 169 7.25 2.93 5.90
CA LEU A 169 6.96 4.33 5.62
C LEU A 169 8.21 5.06 5.11
N ASP A 170 8.03 6.09 4.28
CA ASP A 170 9.10 7.04 3.96
C ASP A 170 9.27 8.05 5.10
N GLU A 171 9.99 7.63 6.13
CA GLU A 171 10.25 8.43 7.33
C GLU A 171 10.93 9.77 6.99
N LYS A 172 11.87 9.77 6.03
CA LYS A 172 12.57 10.99 5.62
C LYS A 172 11.63 12.00 4.96
N LEU A 173 10.73 11.52 4.11
CA LEU A 173 9.71 12.37 3.49
C LEU A 173 8.74 12.92 4.54
N ILE A 174 8.34 12.11 5.52
CA ILE A 174 7.46 12.54 6.62
C ILE A 174 8.16 13.62 7.47
N ASP A 175 9.42 13.42 7.86
CA ASP A 175 10.19 14.40 8.63
C ASP A 175 10.31 15.73 7.87
N GLU A 176 10.56 15.68 6.56
CA GLU A 176 10.62 16.88 5.71
C GLU A 176 9.25 17.61 5.68
N ILE A 177 8.17 16.86 5.52
CA ILE A 177 6.80 17.41 5.50
C ILE A 177 6.48 18.06 6.84
N CYS A 178 6.79 17.41 7.96
CA CYS A 178 6.57 17.95 9.30
C CYS A 178 7.34 19.25 9.56
N SER A 179 8.53 19.39 8.95
CA SER A 179 9.34 20.63 9.09
C SER A 179 8.80 21.79 8.26
N LYS A 180 8.06 21.52 7.19
CA LYS A 180 7.59 22.50 6.21
C LYS A 180 6.15 22.94 6.41
N TYR A 181 5.27 22.03 6.79
CA TYR A 181 3.83 22.25 6.84
C TYR A 181 3.31 22.28 8.28
N SER A 182 2.35 23.16 8.55
CA SER A 182 1.73 23.29 9.86
C SER A 182 0.69 22.19 10.16
N LYS A 183 0.18 21.55 9.11
CA LYS A 183 -0.86 20.51 9.21
C LYS A 183 -0.61 19.42 8.19
N ILE A 184 -0.88 18.19 8.61
CA ILE A 184 -0.83 16.99 7.76
C ILE A 184 -2.21 16.36 7.73
N VAL A 185 -2.67 15.99 6.55
CA VAL A 185 -3.91 15.26 6.34
C VAL A 185 -3.56 13.94 5.64
N THR A 186 -3.96 12.82 6.22
CA THR A 186 -3.84 11.50 5.57
C THR A 186 -5.12 11.17 4.83
N LEU A 187 -4.98 10.68 3.60
CA LEU A 187 -6.10 10.27 2.75
C LEU A 187 -5.91 8.82 2.34
N GLU A 188 -6.86 7.97 2.70
CA GLU A 188 -6.82 6.53 2.44
C GLU A 188 -8.23 5.95 2.22
N ASP A 189 -8.32 4.92 1.41
CA ASP A 189 -9.50 4.12 1.15
C ASP A 189 -9.46 2.86 2.05
N HIS A 190 -9.52 3.09 3.37
CA HIS A 190 -9.32 2.07 4.38
C HIS A 190 -10.00 2.47 5.70
N THR A 191 -10.12 1.53 6.66
CA THR A 191 -10.54 1.89 8.02
C THR A 191 -9.47 2.74 8.73
N THR A 192 -9.91 3.72 9.50
CA THR A 192 -8.99 4.60 10.26
C THR A 192 -8.21 3.86 11.35
N LYS A 193 -8.81 2.81 11.94
CA LYS A 193 -8.15 2.01 13.00
C LYS A 193 -7.11 1.05 12.41
N GLY A 194 -5.84 1.32 12.69
CA GLY A 194 -4.73 0.54 12.17
C GLY A 194 -4.39 0.78 10.70
N GLY A 195 -5.04 1.73 10.05
CA GLY A 195 -4.79 2.12 8.65
C GLY A 195 -3.51 2.95 8.47
N CYS A 196 -3.40 3.60 7.31
CA CYS A 196 -2.23 4.40 6.95
C CYS A 196 -2.08 5.64 7.83
N GLY A 197 -3.19 6.33 8.14
CA GLY A 197 -3.19 7.45 9.08
C GLY A 197 -2.76 7.06 10.48
N SER A 198 -3.13 5.86 10.95
CA SER A 198 -2.63 5.30 12.21
C SER A 198 -1.11 5.10 12.16
N ALA A 199 -0.56 4.60 11.04
CA ALA A 199 0.88 4.43 10.87
C ALA A 199 1.64 5.76 10.98
N ILE A 200 1.11 6.81 10.34
CA ILE A 200 1.68 8.16 10.44
C ILE A 200 1.65 8.65 11.90
N ASN A 201 0.50 8.54 12.59
CA ASN A 201 0.37 8.97 13.98
C ASN A 201 1.30 8.20 14.93
N GLU A 202 1.46 6.89 14.74
CA GLU A 202 2.40 6.07 15.51
C GLU A 202 3.84 6.55 15.31
N TYR A 203 4.24 6.81 14.06
CA TYR A 203 5.57 7.34 13.73
C TYR A 203 5.81 8.71 14.40
N LEU A 204 4.90 9.66 14.23
CA LEU A 204 5.00 11.01 14.81
C LEU A 204 5.07 10.95 16.35
N SER A 205 4.27 10.09 16.97
CA SER A 205 4.28 9.89 18.43
C SER A 205 5.62 9.37 18.94
N ILE A 206 6.25 8.41 18.23
CA ILE A 206 7.58 7.88 18.56
C ILE A 206 8.65 8.99 18.44
N LYS A 207 8.56 9.82 17.42
CA LYS A 207 9.49 10.95 17.17
C LYS A 207 9.21 12.15 18.09
N LYS A 208 8.09 12.21 18.79
CA LYS A 208 7.64 13.33 19.63
C LYS A 208 7.44 14.62 18.82
N ILE A 209 6.92 14.48 17.60
CA ILE A 209 6.55 15.57 16.70
C ILE A 209 5.06 15.89 16.87
#